data_9b02ff1d27bdfc85ab02414d92be77b9
#
_entry.id   9b02ff1d27bdfc85ab02414d92be77b9
#
_cell.length_a   1.000
_cell.length_b   1.000
_cell.length_c   1.000
_cell.angle_alpha   90.00
_cell.angle_beta   90.00
_cell.angle_gamma   90.00
#
_symmetry.space_group_name_H-M   'P 1'
#
loop_
_entity.id
_entity.type
_entity.pdbx_description
1 polymer ?
#
loop_
_entity_poly.entity_id
_entity_poly.type
_entity_poly.pdbx_seq_one_letter_code
_entity_poly.pdbx_strand_id
1 'polypeptide(L)'
;MEDSMEEGRTKEKKDLLRALKNFFDRLYDGRNMKKIFITSIIIASVIAVITILCGVYLNDYYRADGDEIGLFMEDKTHITSYRIDDGVTLFKGENMRDVGLIFYPGGKVEAEAYLPLMTLLAERGINAVLCEMPFNLAVLDVNAADGIAERLPEVKKWYIGGHSLGGSMAASYLDSHPELEGIILLGSYSTADIGDERALSIYGSKDGVMNRDKYEQYRPNLPKDLTEIVIEGGNHAYFGMYGEQDGDGKADITAIEQMTITADAIEDFIDQ
;
A
#
# COMPACT_ATOMS: atom_id res chain seq x y z
N MET A 1 -34.07 53.24 35.16
CA MET A 1 -32.94 52.30 34.95
C MET A 1 -33.15 51.40 33.72
N GLU A 2 -34.39 50.93 33.45
CA GLU A 2 -34.73 50.16 32.25
C GLU A 2 -34.56 50.96 30.94
N ASP A 3 -35.01 52.18 30.87
CA ASP A 3 -34.91 53.05 29.69
C ASP A 3 -33.44 53.26 29.22
N SER A 4 -32.48 53.40 30.13
CA SER A 4 -31.09 53.59 29.81
C SER A 4 -30.41 52.31 29.29
N MET A 5 -30.91 51.11 29.66
CA MET A 5 -30.43 49.82 29.18
C MET A 5 -30.96 49.50 27.78
N GLU A 6 -32.20 49.89 27.47
CA GLU A 6 -32.86 49.73 26.19
C GLU A 6 -32.24 50.67 25.12
N GLU A 7 -31.91 51.86 25.49
CA GLU A 7 -31.22 52.84 24.65
C GLU A 7 -29.80 52.38 24.31
N GLY A 8 -29.08 51.81 25.29
CA GLY A 8 -27.76 51.19 25.11
C GLY A 8 -27.77 50.02 24.11
N ARG A 9 -28.71 49.09 24.25
CA ARG A 9 -28.89 47.93 23.33
C ARG A 9 -29.23 48.37 21.90
N THR A 10 -30.05 49.41 21.78
CA THR A 10 -30.45 49.94 20.47
C THR A 10 -29.31 50.62 19.75
N LYS A 11 -28.43 51.27 20.48
CA LYS A 11 -27.21 51.92 19.95
C LYS A 11 -26.20 50.85 19.49
N GLU A 12 -25.94 49.85 20.32
CA GLU A 12 -25.02 48.72 20.01
C GLU A 12 -25.47 47.95 18.74
N LYS A 13 -26.77 47.68 18.63
CA LYS A 13 -27.37 47.05 17.44
C LYS A 13 -27.20 47.89 16.18
N LYS A 14 -27.36 49.21 16.28
CA LYS A 14 -27.15 50.14 15.16
C LYS A 14 -25.67 50.18 14.74
N ASP A 15 -24.75 50.20 15.71
CA ASP A 15 -23.31 50.24 15.45
C ASP A 15 -22.84 48.91 14.77
N LEU A 16 -23.36 47.74 15.24
CA LEU A 16 -23.11 46.46 14.60
C LEU A 16 -23.62 46.40 13.18
N LEU A 17 -24.84 46.87 12.95
CA LEU A 17 -25.43 46.91 11.58
C LEU A 17 -24.63 47.82 10.64
N ARG A 18 -24.13 48.96 11.18
CA ARG A 18 -23.28 49.88 10.41
C ARG A 18 -21.94 49.26 10.09
N ALA A 19 -21.33 48.54 11.05
CA ALA A 19 -20.08 47.83 10.83
C ALA A 19 -20.22 46.73 9.78
N LEU A 20 -21.30 45.94 9.84
CA LEU A 20 -21.63 44.91 8.84
C LEU A 20 -21.85 45.54 7.47
N LYS A 21 -22.63 46.63 7.38
CA LYS A 21 -22.85 47.31 6.09
C LYS A 21 -21.51 47.81 5.51
N ASN A 22 -20.69 48.45 6.31
CA ASN A 22 -19.36 48.96 5.86
C ASN A 22 -18.43 47.79 5.42
N PHE A 23 -18.53 46.64 6.09
CA PHE A 23 -17.80 45.44 5.71
C PHE A 23 -18.25 44.93 4.34
N PHE A 24 -19.58 44.81 4.12
CA PHE A 24 -20.12 44.40 2.84
C PHE A 24 -19.83 45.41 1.74
N ASP A 25 -19.99 46.71 1.98
CA ASP A 25 -19.66 47.76 1.02
C ASP A 25 -18.18 47.72 0.58
N ARG A 26 -17.25 47.40 1.51
CA ARG A 26 -15.83 47.15 1.19
C ARG A 26 -15.61 45.88 0.42
N LEU A 27 -16.35 44.82 0.74
CA LEU A 27 -16.25 43.52 0.05
C LEU A 27 -16.75 43.64 -1.40
N TYR A 28 -17.83 44.41 -1.63
CA TYR A 28 -18.45 44.61 -2.94
C TYR A 28 -17.95 45.86 -3.69
N ASP A 29 -16.93 46.56 -3.19
CA ASP A 29 -16.26 47.61 -3.96
C ASP A 29 -15.68 47.02 -5.26
N GLY A 30 -15.96 47.61 -6.41
CA GLY A 30 -15.60 47.06 -7.74
C GLY A 30 -14.10 46.76 -7.91
N ARG A 31 -13.23 47.40 -7.15
CA ARG A 31 -11.78 47.10 -7.10
C ARG A 31 -11.48 45.82 -6.31
N ASN A 32 -12.18 45.62 -5.19
CA ASN A 32 -12.03 44.42 -4.38
C ASN A 32 -12.66 43.22 -5.07
N MET A 33 -13.82 43.38 -5.72
CA MET A 33 -14.44 42.33 -6.53
C MET A 33 -13.53 41.86 -7.67
N LYS A 34 -12.85 42.76 -8.37
CA LYS A 34 -11.85 42.37 -9.39
C LYS A 34 -10.67 41.59 -8.78
N LYS A 35 -10.17 42.02 -7.64
CA LYS A 35 -9.09 41.29 -6.94
C LYS A 35 -9.55 39.91 -6.51
N ILE A 36 -10.72 39.78 -5.88
CA ILE A 36 -11.32 38.50 -5.48
C ILE A 36 -11.46 37.60 -6.69
N PHE A 37 -12.02 38.10 -7.80
CA PHE A 37 -12.20 37.32 -9.04
C PHE A 37 -10.87 36.84 -9.62
N ILE A 38 -9.85 37.71 -9.71
CA ILE A 38 -8.52 37.32 -10.20
C ILE A 38 -7.89 36.28 -9.26
N THR A 39 -7.97 36.49 -7.93
CA THR A 39 -7.46 35.52 -6.96
C THR A 39 -8.17 34.18 -7.07
N SER A 40 -9.49 34.16 -7.25
CA SER A 40 -10.26 32.93 -7.46
C SER A 40 -9.84 32.18 -8.73
N ILE A 41 -9.58 32.90 -9.82
CA ILE A 41 -9.07 32.28 -11.06
C ILE A 41 -7.68 31.68 -10.82
N ILE A 42 -6.79 32.39 -10.14
CA ILE A 42 -5.44 31.88 -9.82
C ILE A 42 -5.54 30.59 -8.99
N ILE A 43 -6.35 30.61 -7.91
CA ILE A 43 -6.56 29.42 -7.06
C ILE A 43 -7.13 28.26 -7.86
N ALA A 44 -8.16 28.51 -8.69
CA ALA A 44 -8.76 27.47 -9.54
C ALA A 44 -7.73 26.90 -10.54
N SER A 45 -6.89 27.76 -11.13
CA SER A 45 -5.82 27.33 -12.04
C SER A 45 -4.77 26.48 -11.33
N VAL A 46 -4.36 26.87 -10.12
CA VAL A 46 -3.40 26.09 -9.31
C VAL A 46 -4.00 24.73 -8.96
N ILE A 47 -5.26 24.68 -8.51
CA ILE A 47 -5.95 23.42 -8.21
C ILE A 47 -6.01 22.54 -9.47
N ALA A 48 -6.38 23.10 -10.63
CA ALA A 48 -6.45 22.37 -11.88
C ALA A 48 -5.08 21.78 -12.26
N VAL A 49 -4.00 22.54 -12.14
CA VAL A 49 -2.63 22.05 -12.39
C VAL A 49 -2.26 20.92 -11.43
N ILE A 50 -2.52 21.09 -10.13
CA ILE A 50 -2.26 20.03 -9.14
C ILE A 50 -3.06 18.77 -9.48
N THR A 51 -4.35 18.90 -9.81
CA THR A 51 -5.19 17.76 -10.18
C THR A 51 -4.65 17.03 -11.41
N ILE A 52 -4.19 17.77 -12.43
CA ILE A 52 -3.60 17.17 -13.63
C ILE A 52 -2.30 16.44 -13.28
N LEU A 53 -1.42 17.07 -12.51
CA LEU A 53 -0.14 16.45 -12.10
C LEU A 53 -0.38 15.19 -11.24
N CYS A 54 -1.32 15.25 -10.30
CA CYS A 54 -1.74 14.06 -9.53
C CYS A 54 -2.30 12.97 -10.46
N GLY A 55 -3.16 13.34 -11.40
CA GLY A 55 -3.72 12.39 -12.38
C GLY A 55 -2.64 11.71 -13.22
N VAL A 56 -1.65 12.47 -13.71
CA VAL A 56 -0.50 11.92 -14.46
C VAL A 56 0.30 10.97 -13.56
N TYR A 57 0.63 11.39 -12.33
CA TYR A 57 1.40 10.57 -11.39
C TYR A 57 0.71 9.25 -11.03
N LEU A 58 -0.62 9.29 -10.79
CA LEU A 58 -1.41 8.11 -10.42
C LEU A 58 -1.66 7.15 -11.60
N ASN A 59 -1.61 7.62 -12.85
CA ASN A 59 -1.72 6.79 -14.05
C ASN A 59 -0.38 6.22 -14.54
N ASP A 60 0.73 6.67 -13.99
CA ASP A 60 2.07 6.18 -14.27
C ASP A 60 2.39 5.06 -13.29
N TYR A 61 2.07 3.81 -13.66
CA TYR A 61 2.31 2.60 -12.85
C TYR A 61 2.64 1.39 -13.72
N TYR A 62 3.29 0.41 -13.13
CA TYR A 62 3.67 -0.85 -13.77
C TYR A 62 2.46 -1.76 -13.88
N ARG A 63 2.10 -2.12 -15.10
CA ARG A 63 0.97 -3.01 -15.38
C ARG A 63 1.38 -4.45 -15.28
N ALA A 64 0.45 -5.29 -14.85
CA ALA A 64 0.62 -6.74 -14.91
C ALA A 64 0.81 -7.21 -16.37
N ASP A 65 1.75 -8.11 -16.59
CA ASP A 65 1.95 -8.75 -17.89
C ASP A 65 0.91 -9.88 -18.06
N GLY A 66 -0.23 -9.50 -18.62
CA GLY A 66 -1.37 -10.42 -18.77
C GLY A 66 -1.07 -11.62 -19.65
N ASP A 67 -0.19 -11.52 -20.63
CA ASP A 67 0.17 -12.61 -21.53
C ASP A 67 1.02 -13.65 -20.79
N GLU A 68 2.07 -13.22 -20.07
CA GLU A 68 2.93 -14.10 -19.28
C GLU A 68 2.17 -14.73 -18.11
N ILE A 69 1.30 -13.95 -17.42
CA ILE A 69 0.42 -14.46 -16.37
C ILE A 69 -0.52 -15.52 -16.95
N GLY A 70 -1.14 -15.25 -18.10
CA GLY A 70 -2.04 -16.20 -18.77
C GLY A 70 -1.36 -17.53 -19.07
N LEU A 71 -0.14 -17.49 -19.63
CA LEU A 71 0.67 -18.68 -19.89
C LEU A 71 1.01 -19.44 -18.60
N PHE A 72 1.39 -18.75 -17.54
CA PHE A 72 1.66 -19.37 -16.24
C PHE A 72 0.42 -20.05 -15.65
N MET A 73 -0.76 -19.44 -15.80
CA MET A 73 -2.01 -19.93 -15.22
C MET A 73 -2.65 -21.09 -15.99
N GLU A 74 -2.24 -21.41 -17.22
CA GLU A 74 -2.85 -22.48 -18.06
C GLU A 74 -2.89 -23.84 -17.34
N ASP A 75 -1.84 -24.19 -16.61
CA ASP A 75 -1.72 -25.47 -15.88
C ASP A 75 -2.24 -25.42 -14.43
N LYS A 76 -2.69 -24.25 -13.97
CA LYS A 76 -3.05 -24.00 -12.56
C LYS A 76 -4.54 -24.17 -12.27
N THR A 77 -5.24 -25.03 -13.02
CA THR A 77 -6.70 -25.22 -12.91
C THR A 77 -7.17 -25.76 -11.55
N HIS A 78 -6.26 -26.30 -10.73
CA HIS A 78 -6.51 -26.77 -9.37
C HIS A 78 -6.47 -25.64 -8.31
N ILE A 79 -6.03 -24.43 -8.70
CA ILE A 79 -6.07 -23.25 -7.85
C ILE A 79 -7.33 -22.46 -8.17
N THR A 80 -8.05 -22.09 -7.13
CA THR A 80 -9.22 -21.21 -7.23
C THR A 80 -8.91 -19.86 -6.59
N SER A 81 -9.37 -18.79 -7.24
CA SER A 81 -9.33 -17.45 -6.67
C SER A 81 -10.73 -16.88 -6.60
N TYR A 82 -11.07 -16.22 -5.51
CA TYR A 82 -12.34 -15.53 -5.35
C TYR A 82 -12.22 -14.31 -4.45
N ARG A 83 -12.96 -13.29 -4.82
CA ARG A 83 -13.02 -12.05 -4.06
C ARG A 83 -13.79 -12.30 -2.76
N ILE A 84 -13.17 -11.97 -1.63
CA ILE A 84 -13.77 -12.11 -0.29
C ILE A 84 -14.24 -10.77 0.27
N ASP A 85 -13.72 -9.66 -0.25
CA ASP A 85 -14.15 -8.29 0.02
C ASP A 85 -13.81 -7.39 -1.18
N ASP A 86 -14.19 -6.10 -1.12
CA ASP A 86 -13.79 -5.14 -2.14
C ASP A 86 -12.26 -4.98 -2.13
N GLY A 87 -11.63 -5.18 -3.29
CA GLY A 87 -10.17 -5.16 -3.42
C GLY A 87 -9.42 -6.30 -2.71
N VAL A 88 -10.09 -7.37 -2.23
CA VAL A 88 -9.42 -8.48 -1.52
C VAL A 88 -9.73 -9.81 -2.17
N THR A 89 -8.71 -10.49 -2.69
CA THR A 89 -8.81 -11.78 -3.37
C THR A 89 -8.07 -12.86 -2.61
N LEU A 90 -8.77 -13.97 -2.32
CA LEU A 90 -8.22 -15.18 -1.70
C LEU A 90 -7.89 -16.23 -2.77
N PHE A 91 -6.73 -16.85 -2.63
CA PHE A 91 -6.25 -17.96 -3.45
C PHE A 91 -6.20 -19.24 -2.62
N LYS A 92 -6.77 -20.31 -3.13
CA LYS A 92 -6.82 -21.63 -2.48
C LYS A 92 -6.50 -22.76 -3.45
N GLY A 93 -5.71 -23.70 -2.99
CA GLY A 93 -5.45 -24.98 -3.63
C GLY A 93 -6.30 -26.11 -3.05
N GLU A 94 -5.94 -27.37 -3.33
CA GLU A 94 -6.66 -28.55 -2.85
C GLU A 94 -6.36 -28.90 -1.38
N ASN A 95 -5.10 -28.76 -0.93
CA ASN A 95 -4.63 -29.20 0.38
C ASN A 95 -4.28 -27.99 1.26
N MET A 96 -5.31 -27.22 1.64
CA MET A 96 -5.08 -26.01 2.44
C MET A 96 -4.73 -26.32 3.89
N ARG A 97 -3.78 -25.58 4.41
CA ARG A 97 -3.35 -25.57 5.81
C ARG A 97 -4.15 -24.51 6.59
N ASP A 98 -4.04 -24.50 7.90
CA ASP A 98 -4.67 -23.49 8.76
C ASP A 98 -3.81 -22.22 8.92
N VAL A 99 -2.99 -21.92 7.91
CA VAL A 99 -2.09 -20.76 7.83
C VAL A 99 -2.43 -19.88 6.63
N GLY A 100 -2.33 -18.58 6.79
CA GLY A 100 -2.56 -17.58 5.74
C GLY A 100 -1.49 -16.51 5.69
N LEU A 101 -1.34 -15.93 4.50
CA LEU A 101 -0.51 -14.76 4.24
C LEU A 101 -1.36 -13.67 3.60
N ILE A 102 -1.44 -12.51 4.24
CA ILE A 102 -2.02 -11.29 3.67
C ILE A 102 -0.89 -10.53 2.96
N PHE A 103 -1.09 -10.21 1.69
CA PHE A 103 -0.02 -9.64 0.85
C PHE A 103 -0.38 -8.27 0.29
N TYR A 104 0.54 -7.32 0.48
CA TYR A 104 0.47 -5.95 -0.01
C TYR A 104 1.39 -5.75 -1.22
N PRO A 105 0.85 -5.36 -2.39
CA PRO A 105 1.60 -5.09 -3.60
C PRO A 105 2.64 -3.97 -3.46
N GLY A 106 3.63 -3.98 -4.33
CA GLY A 106 4.61 -2.89 -4.47
C GLY A 106 3.96 -1.58 -4.91
N GLY A 107 4.57 -0.46 -4.51
CA GLY A 107 4.07 0.86 -4.89
C GLY A 107 4.07 1.07 -6.40
N LYS A 108 2.96 1.55 -6.97
CA LYS A 108 2.77 1.74 -8.41
C LYS A 108 2.87 0.44 -9.23
N VAL A 109 2.56 -0.70 -8.63
CA VAL A 109 2.45 -2.00 -9.32
C VAL A 109 1.01 -2.50 -9.22
N GLU A 110 0.45 -2.91 -10.34
CA GLU A 110 -0.88 -3.53 -10.42
C GLU A 110 -0.92 -4.81 -9.58
N ALA A 111 -1.97 -5.00 -8.78
CA ALA A 111 -2.09 -6.15 -7.88
C ALA A 111 -2.05 -7.49 -8.65
N GLU A 112 -2.63 -7.52 -9.84
CA GLU A 112 -2.64 -8.67 -10.73
C GLU A 112 -1.24 -9.20 -11.09
N ALA A 113 -0.21 -8.35 -11.01
CA ALA A 113 1.18 -8.78 -11.22
C ALA A 113 1.64 -9.85 -10.21
N TYR A 114 0.98 -9.96 -9.07
CA TYR A 114 1.31 -10.94 -8.02
C TYR A 114 0.47 -12.22 -8.09
N LEU A 115 -0.42 -12.38 -9.07
CA LEU A 115 -1.21 -13.60 -9.26
C LEU A 115 -0.36 -14.87 -9.30
N PRO A 116 0.79 -14.91 -10.00
CA PRO A 116 1.65 -16.09 -10.00
C PRO A 116 2.20 -16.42 -8.62
N LEU A 117 2.69 -15.44 -7.85
CA LEU A 117 3.19 -15.66 -6.50
C LEU A 117 2.09 -16.16 -5.56
N MET A 118 0.89 -15.56 -5.59
CA MET A 118 -0.25 -16.01 -4.79
C MET A 118 -0.67 -17.44 -5.13
N THR A 119 -0.62 -17.78 -6.42
CA THR A 119 -0.89 -19.13 -6.91
C THR A 119 0.13 -20.14 -6.38
N LEU A 120 1.44 -19.82 -6.46
CA LEU A 120 2.53 -20.64 -5.92
C LEU A 120 2.41 -20.88 -4.41
N LEU A 121 1.96 -19.87 -3.65
CA LEU A 121 1.70 -20.01 -2.20
C LEU A 121 0.48 -20.92 -1.95
N ALA A 122 -0.59 -20.79 -2.74
CA ALA A 122 -1.76 -21.64 -2.62
C ALA A 122 -1.47 -23.10 -2.98
N GLU A 123 -0.55 -23.38 -3.93
CA GLU A 123 -0.05 -24.73 -4.23
C GLU A 123 0.66 -25.37 -3.02
N ARG A 124 1.26 -24.55 -2.13
CA ARG A 124 1.91 -24.98 -0.88
C ARG A 124 0.93 -25.04 0.31
N GLY A 125 -0.36 -24.89 0.04
CA GLY A 125 -1.41 -24.97 1.05
C GLY A 125 -1.53 -23.70 1.92
N ILE A 126 -0.89 -22.60 1.55
CA ILE A 126 -1.00 -21.31 2.25
C ILE A 126 -2.21 -20.55 1.70
N ASN A 127 -3.12 -20.11 2.59
CA ASN A 127 -4.23 -19.23 2.20
C ASN A 127 -3.67 -17.85 1.82
N ALA A 128 -3.37 -17.65 0.54
CA ALA A 128 -2.79 -16.40 0.07
C ALA A 128 -3.88 -15.36 -0.20
N VAL A 129 -3.80 -14.22 0.45
CA VAL A 129 -4.76 -13.12 0.31
C VAL A 129 -4.05 -11.91 -0.28
N LEU A 130 -4.46 -11.51 -1.48
CA LEU A 130 -3.94 -10.34 -2.18
C LEU A 130 -4.85 -9.14 -1.94
N CYS A 131 -4.30 -8.04 -1.44
CA CYS A 131 -5.00 -6.78 -1.26
C CYS A 131 -4.70 -5.85 -2.44
N GLU A 132 -5.73 -5.40 -3.15
CA GLU A 132 -5.63 -4.31 -4.12
C GLU A 132 -5.52 -2.98 -3.36
N MET A 133 -4.55 -2.14 -3.72
CA MET A 133 -4.32 -0.88 -3.04
C MET A 133 -4.90 0.30 -3.83
N PRO A 134 -5.52 1.29 -3.16
CA PRO A 134 -6.00 2.49 -3.85
C PRO A 134 -4.88 3.12 -4.68
N PHE A 135 -5.12 3.31 -5.97
CA PHE A 135 -4.14 3.84 -6.93
C PHE A 135 -2.79 3.09 -6.94
N ASN A 136 -2.78 1.80 -6.63
CA ASN A 136 -1.58 0.97 -6.48
C ASN A 136 -0.58 1.51 -5.44
N LEU A 137 -1.06 2.13 -4.36
CA LEU A 137 -0.24 2.73 -3.31
C LEU A 137 -0.70 2.28 -1.91
N ALA A 138 0.00 1.32 -1.32
CA ALA A 138 -0.32 0.77 0.01
C ALA A 138 -0.30 1.83 1.14
N VAL A 139 0.42 2.94 0.96
CA VAL A 139 0.41 4.06 1.91
C VAL A 139 -0.97 4.74 2.04
N LEU A 140 -1.86 4.56 1.06
CA LEU A 140 -3.21 5.13 1.10
C LEU A 140 -4.21 4.23 1.84
N ASP A 141 -3.84 2.96 2.10
CA ASP A 141 -4.65 2.02 2.84
C ASP A 141 -3.78 1.00 3.59
N VAL A 142 -3.12 1.46 4.65
CA VAL A 142 -2.28 0.60 5.50
C VAL A 142 -3.11 -0.47 6.18
N ASN A 143 -4.39 -0.22 6.41
CA ASN A 143 -5.33 -1.09 7.12
C ASN A 143 -6.13 -2.01 6.19
N ALA A 144 -5.70 -2.21 4.94
CA ALA A 144 -6.36 -3.09 3.98
C ALA A 144 -6.51 -4.56 4.48
N ALA A 145 -5.75 -4.95 5.49
CA ALA A 145 -5.83 -6.28 6.12
C ALA A 145 -6.97 -6.43 7.16
N ASP A 146 -7.62 -5.33 7.56
CA ASP A 146 -8.65 -5.36 8.60
C ASP A 146 -9.81 -6.29 8.26
N GLY A 147 -10.18 -7.15 9.22
CA GLY A 147 -11.32 -8.05 9.09
C GLY A 147 -11.10 -9.26 8.18
N ILE A 148 -9.91 -9.48 7.61
CA ILE A 148 -9.61 -10.64 6.75
C ILE A 148 -9.61 -11.93 7.57
N ALA A 149 -8.96 -11.93 8.74
CA ALA A 149 -8.89 -13.08 9.63
C ALA A 149 -10.28 -13.54 10.11
N GLU A 150 -11.19 -12.60 10.39
CA GLU A 150 -12.55 -12.88 10.84
C GLU A 150 -13.41 -13.52 9.74
N ARG A 151 -13.11 -13.22 8.46
CA ARG A 151 -13.82 -13.80 7.31
C ARG A 151 -13.37 -15.22 6.99
N LEU A 152 -12.21 -15.64 7.49
CA LEU A 152 -11.59 -16.93 7.23
C LEU A 152 -11.29 -17.67 8.55
N PRO A 153 -12.31 -18.03 9.34
CA PRO A 153 -12.14 -18.57 10.68
C PRO A 153 -11.47 -19.97 10.72
N GLU A 154 -11.34 -20.62 9.57
CA GLU A 154 -10.60 -21.86 9.41
C GLU A 154 -9.07 -21.66 9.45
N VAL A 155 -8.58 -20.44 9.12
CA VAL A 155 -7.17 -20.08 9.17
C VAL A 155 -6.84 -19.60 10.59
N LYS A 156 -5.85 -20.21 11.23
CA LYS A 156 -5.51 -19.98 12.66
C LYS A 156 -4.27 -19.12 12.84
N LYS A 157 -3.36 -19.19 11.88
CA LYS A 157 -2.08 -18.49 11.92
C LYS A 157 -2.02 -17.53 10.73
N TRP A 158 -1.88 -16.26 11.02
CA TRP A 158 -1.81 -15.24 9.99
C TRP A 158 -0.46 -14.55 9.97
N TYR A 159 0.13 -14.50 8.80
CA TYR A 159 1.28 -13.65 8.49
C TYR A 159 0.82 -12.49 7.62
N ILE A 160 1.58 -11.40 7.67
CA ILE A 160 1.43 -10.31 6.72
C ILE A 160 2.73 -10.13 5.95
N GLY A 161 2.65 -9.65 4.73
CA GLY A 161 3.85 -9.40 3.95
C GLY A 161 3.58 -8.47 2.78
N GLY A 162 4.62 -8.16 2.06
CA GLY A 162 4.47 -7.34 0.86
C GLY A 162 5.79 -7.07 0.17
N HIS A 163 5.65 -6.54 -1.04
CA HIS A 163 6.78 -6.15 -1.88
C HIS A 163 7.06 -4.65 -1.77
N SER A 164 8.34 -4.27 -1.65
CA SER A 164 8.77 -2.87 -1.72
C SER A 164 7.97 -1.97 -0.76
N LEU A 165 7.27 -0.93 -1.24
CA LEU A 165 6.39 -0.08 -0.43
C LEU A 165 5.32 -0.89 0.32
N GLY A 166 4.76 -1.93 -0.32
CA GLY A 166 3.78 -2.81 0.33
C GLY A 166 4.35 -3.51 1.56
N GLY A 167 5.58 -4.00 1.50
CA GLY A 167 6.25 -4.60 2.66
C GLY A 167 6.47 -3.61 3.80
N SER A 168 6.87 -2.37 3.50
CA SER A 168 7.00 -1.31 4.51
C SER A 168 5.65 -0.96 5.17
N MET A 169 4.55 -0.98 4.41
CA MET A 169 3.20 -0.73 4.94
C MET A 169 2.68 -1.94 5.73
N ALA A 170 2.97 -3.16 5.28
CA ALA A 170 2.68 -4.38 6.03
C ALA A 170 3.39 -4.39 7.40
N ALA A 171 4.63 -3.90 7.47
CA ALA A 171 5.34 -3.74 8.74
C ALA A 171 4.67 -2.70 9.65
N SER A 172 4.19 -1.60 9.09
CA SER A 172 3.44 -0.59 9.85
C SER A 172 2.10 -1.14 10.37
N TYR A 173 1.46 -2.05 9.63
CA TYR A 173 0.26 -2.74 10.09
C TYR A 173 0.58 -3.70 11.23
N LEU A 174 1.63 -4.53 11.09
CA LEU A 174 2.04 -5.50 12.12
C LEU A 174 2.36 -4.84 13.46
N ASP A 175 3.01 -3.67 13.48
CA ASP A 175 3.31 -2.90 14.71
C ASP A 175 2.07 -2.66 15.59
N SER A 176 0.89 -2.58 14.97
CA SER A 176 -0.39 -2.41 15.67
C SER A 176 -1.20 -3.70 15.85
N HIS A 177 -0.73 -4.83 15.31
CA HIS A 177 -1.46 -6.11 15.26
C HIS A 177 -0.58 -7.28 15.70
N PRO A 178 -0.23 -7.34 17.00
CA PRO A 178 0.65 -8.36 17.55
C PRO A 178 0.01 -9.78 17.59
N GLU A 179 -1.24 -9.93 17.16
CA GLU A 179 -1.91 -11.22 16.96
C GLU A 179 -1.44 -11.95 15.70
N LEU A 180 -0.72 -11.27 14.79
CA LEU A 180 -0.13 -11.90 13.62
C LEU A 180 1.17 -12.63 13.98
N GLU A 181 1.42 -13.77 13.32
CA GLU A 181 2.57 -14.64 13.60
C GLU A 181 3.91 -14.06 13.13
N GLY A 182 3.90 -13.06 12.23
CA GLY A 182 5.10 -12.44 11.72
C GLY A 182 4.94 -11.78 10.36
N ILE A 183 6.08 -11.37 9.77
CA ILE A 183 6.14 -10.60 8.53
C ILE A 183 7.03 -11.21 7.46
N ILE A 184 6.65 -11.04 6.19
CA ILE A 184 7.43 -11.35 4.99
C ILE A 184 7.72 -10.07 4.21
N LEU A 185 8.99 -9.70 4.10
CA LEU A 185 9.48 -8.52 3.39
C LEU A 185 10.17 -8.94 2.09
N LEU A 186 9.60 -8.57 0.95
CA LEU A 186 10.17 -8.83 -0.37
C LEU A 186 10.75 -7.54 -0.94
N GLY A 187 12.08 -7.44 -1.12
CA GLY A 187 12.76 -6.23 -1.57
C GLY A 187 12.38 -4.99 -0.75
N SER A 188 12.22 -5.15 0.57
CA SER A 188 11.63 -4.13 1.44
C SER A 188 12.37 -4.01 2.78
N TYR A 189 12.07 -2.95 3.54
CA TYR A 189 12.55 -2.72 4.89
C TYR A 189 11.42 -2.17 5.78
N SER A 190 11.52 -2.38 7.10
CA SER A 190 10.55 -1.86 8.06
C SER A 190 11.00 -0.54 8.67
N THR A 191 10.19 0.52 8.54
CA THR A 191 10.36 1.78 9.28
C THR A 191 9.71 1.74 10.65
N ALA A 192 8.83 0.77 10.93
CA ALA A 192 8.24 0.50 12.23
C ALA A 192 9.11 -0.51 12.99
N ASP A 193 9.17 -0.38 14.31
CA ASP A 193 9.82 -1.36 15.19
C ASP A 193 8.84 -2.52 15.40
N ILE A 194 9.13 -3.66 14.80
CA ILE A 194 8.28 -4.86 14.90
C ILE A 194 8.65 -5.76 16.08
N GLY A 195 9.57 -5.32 16.96
CA GLY A 195 9.95 -6.04 18.18
C GLY A 195 10.56 -7.41 17.93
N ASP A 196 10.04 -8.41 18.65
CA ASP A 196 10.51 -9.80 18.59
C ASP A 196 9.60 -10.68 17.66
N GLU A 197 8.74 -10.06 16.85
CA GLU A 197 7.90 -10.79 15.90
C GLU A 197 8.74 -11.50 14.84
N ARG A 198 8.31 -12.70 14.41
CA ARG A 198 9.04 -13.45 13.38
C ARG A 198 9.12 -12.67 12.07
N ALA A 199 10.29 -12.62 11.46
CA ALA A 199 10.50 -11.89 10.23
C ALA A 199 11.33 -12.68 9.22
N LEU A 200 10.86 -12.66 7.95
CA LEU A 200 11.56 -13.13 6.78
C LEU A 200 11.81 -11.97 5.84
N SER A 201 13.07 -11.72 5.47
CA SER A 201 13.47 -10.73 4.49
C SER A 201 14.08 -11.41 3.27
N ILE A 202 13.50 -11.19 2.10
CA ILE A 202 13.98 -11.76 0.83
C ILE A 202 14.26 -10.63 -0.16
N TYR A 203 15.41 -10.64 -0.81
CA TYR A 203 15.72 -9.69 -1.87
C TYR A 203 16.66 -10.31 -2.93
N GLY A 204 16.65 -9.75 -4.14
CA GLY A 204 17.53 -10.19 -5.21
C GLY A 204 18.95 -9.65 -5.07
N SER A 205 19.96 -10.42 -5.45
CA SER A 205 21.37 -9.97 -5.46
C SER A 205 21.62 -8.83 -6.49
N LYS A 206 20.70 -8.70 -7.47
CA LYS A 206 20.71 -7.66 -8.51
C LYS A 206 19.68 -6.54 -8.24
N ASP A 207 19.00 -6.54 -7.08
CA ASP A 207 18.03 -5.51 -6.73
C ASP A 207 18.70 -4.12 -6.72
N GLY A 208 18.33 -3.29 -7.70
CA GLY A 208 18.82 -1.92 -7.89
C GLY A 208 17.86 -0.85 -7.36
N VAL A 209 16.67 -1.23 -6.89
CA VAL A 209 15.61 -0.31 -6.45
C VAL A 209 15.57 -0.17 -4.94
N MET A 210 15.70 -1.27 -4.20
CA MET A 210 15.72 -1.25 -2.75
C MET A 210 16.90 -0.42 -2.24
N ASN A 211 16.62 0.62 -1.46
CA ASN A 211 17.66 1.45 -0.88
C ASN A 211 18.43 0.70 0.21
N ARG A 212 19.61 0.20 -0.12
CA ARG A 212 20.46 -0.58 0.80
C ARG A 212 20.88 0.19 2.05
N ASP A 213 21.17 1.49 1.91
CA ASP A 213 21.54 2.32 3.07
C ASP A 213 20.38 2.42 4.05
N LYS A 214 19.14 2.56 3.54
CA LYS A 214 17.95 2.53 4.38
C LYS A 214 17.66 1.15 4.94
N TYR A 215 17.87 0.09 4.17
CA TYR A 215 17.72 -1.28 4.67
C TYR A 215 18.61 -1.50 5.90
N GLU A 216 19.89 -1.14 5.82
CA GLU A 216 20.82 -1.23 6.94
C GLU A 216 20.47 -0.26 8.09
N GLN A 217 20.05 0.96 7.76
CA GLN A 217 19.62 1.95 8.75
C GLN A 217 18.45 1.45 9.60
N TYR A 218 17.48 0.79 8.98
CA TYR A 218 16.27 0.28 9.62
C TYR A 218 16.37 -1.18 10.07
N ARG A 219 17.52 -1.84 9.86
CA ARG A 219 17.76 -3.21 10.34
C ARG A 219 17.48 -3.38 11.84
N PRO A 220 17.76 -2.41 12.73
CA PRO A 220 17.44 -2.51 14.16
C PRO A 220 15.94 -2.60 14.49
N ASN A 221 15.05 -2.25 13.56
CA ASN A 221 13.60 -2.40 13.71
C ASN A 221 13.12 -3.84 13.49
N LEU A 222 14.00 -4.73 13.02
CA LEU A 222 13.70 -6.13 12.78
C LEU A 222 14.25 -6.99 13.92
N PRO A 223 13.70 -8.19 14.19
CA PRO A 223 14.15 -9.06 15.25
C PRO A 223 15.62 -9.50 15.04
N LYS A 224 16.27 -9.90 16.13
CA LYS A 224 17.69 -10.33 16.10
C LYS A 224 17.89 -11.63 15.33
N ASP A 225 16.90 -12.50 15.33
CA ASP A 225 16.84 -13.79 14.65
C ASP A 225 16.15 -13.73 13.29
N LEU A 226 16.18 -12.53 12.65
CA LEU A 226 15.68 -12.34 11.30
C LEU A 226 16.21 -13.42 10.36
N THR A 227 15.29 -14.11 9.67
CA THR A 227 15.64 -14.96 8.52
C THR A 227 15.84 -14.06 7.30
N GLU A 228 17.05 -14.08 6.76
CA GLU A 228 17.39 -13.27 5.57
C GLU A 228 17.85 -14.17 4.43
N ILE A 229 17.24 -13.97 3.25
CA ILE A 229 17.54 -14.73 2.05
C ILE A 229 17.86 -13.78 0.89
N VAL A 230 19.01 -14.01 0.27
CA VAL A 230 19.42 -13.31 -0.97
C VAL A 230 19.23 -14.27 -2.13
N ILE A 231 18.32 -13.92 -3.06
CA ILE A 231 18.12 -14.70 -4.28
C ILE A 231 19.22 -14.31 -5.28
N GLU A 232 20.15 -15.22 -5.51
CA GLU A 232 21.25 -14.98 -6.44
C GLU A 232 20.73 -14.83 -7.86
N GLY A 233 21.14 -13.76 -8.55
CA GLY A 233 20.67 -13.43 -9.89
C GLY A 233 19.27 -12.81 -9.94
N GLY A 234 18.55 -12.75 -8.84
CA GLY A 234 17.24 -12.11 -8.75
C GLY A 234 17.33 -10.58 -8.66
N ASN A 235 16.26 -9.88 -9.01
CA ASN A 235 16.15 -8.43 -8.96
C ASN A 235 14.92 -7.95 -8.15
N HIS A 236 14.65 -6.64 -8.16
CA HIS A 236 13.52 -6.07 -7.45
C HIS A 236 12.18 -6.43 -8.09
N ALA A 237 12.10 -6.24 -9.41
CA ALA A 237 10.83 -6.36 -10.14
C ALA A 237 10.25 -7.78 -10.15
N TYR A 238 11.08 -8.82 -10.09
CA TYR A 238 10.68 -10.20 -10.33
C TYR A 238 10.03 -10.90 -9.11
N PHE A 239 9.66 -10.13 -8.07
CA PHE A 239 8.67 -10.58 -7.08
C PHE A 239 7.23 -10.49 -7.59
N GLY A 240 7.01 -9.86 -8.75
CA GLY A 240 5.76 -9.84 -9.50
C GLY A 240 6.01 -10.03 -11.00
N MET A 241 4.94 -10.15 -11.77
CA MET A 241 4.98 -10.32 -13.22
C MET A 241 4.49 -9.04 -13.91
N TYR A 242 5.37 -8.01 -13.96
CA TYR A 242 5.11 -6.70 -14.57
C TYR A 242 6.26 -6.19 -15.44
N GLY A 243 7.20 -7.08 -15.78
CA GLY A 243 8.34 -6.75 -16.60
C GLY A 243 9.48 -6.04 -15.86
N GLU A 244 10.27 -5.30 -16.61
CA GLU A 244 11.43 -4.55 -16.08
C GLU A 244 10.98 -3.27 -15.37
N GLN A 245 11.71 -2.89 -14.33
CA GLN A 245 11.48 -1.66 -13.58
C GLN A 245 12.63 -0.68 -13.74
N ASP A 246 12.32 0.60 -13.89
CA ASP A 246 13.33 1.66 -14.02
C ASP A 246 14.25 1.71 -12.80
N GLY A 247 15.55 1.68 -13.06
CA GLY A 247 16.59 1.71 -12.02
C GLY A 247 16.91 0.36 -11.40
N ASP A 248 16.20 -0.70 -11.79
CA ASP A 248 16.49 -2.06 -11.30
C ASP A 248 17.66 -2.71 -12.03
N GLY A 249 18.27 -3.71 -11.41
CA GLY A 249 19.30 -4.54 -12.01
C GLY A 249 18.70 -5.58 -12.96
N LYS A 250 19.48 -5.95 -13.99
CA LYS A 250 19.07 -7.03 -14.89
C LYS A 250 19.20 -8.37 -14.16
N ALA A 251 18.09 -9.09 -14.04
CA ALA A 251 18.10 -10.43 -13.47
C ALA A 251 18.82 -11.45 -14.35
N ASP A 252 19.43 -12.44 -13.72
CA ASP A 252 20.04 -13.60 -14.38
C ASP A 252 19.10 -14.82 -14.41
N ILE A 253 17.96 -14.74 -13.69
CA ILE A 253 16.89 -15.74 -13.60
C ILE A 253 15.58 -15.16 -14.10
N THR A 254 14.60 -16.01 -14.38
CA THR A 254 13.25 -15.57 -14.77
C THR A 254 12.42 -15.12 -13.58
N ALA A 255 11.34 -14.35 -13.83
CA ALA A 255 10.41 -13.95 -12.77
C ALA A 255 9.73 -15.17 -12.11
N ILE A 256 9.40 -16.21 -12.87
CA ILE A 256 8.82 -17.46 -12.34
C ILE A 256 9.81 -18.18 -11.43
N GLU A 257 11.08 -18.28 -11.81
CA GLU A 257 12.11 -18.87 -10.96
C GLU A 257 12.25 -18.10 -9.64
N GLN A 258 12.31 -16.76 -9.69
CA GLN A 258 12.40 -15.92 -8.48
C GLN A 258 11.17 -16.08 -7.58
N MET A 259 9.95 -16.05 -8.16
CA MET A 259 8.72 -16.23 -7.38
C MET A 259 8.61 -17.65 -6.81
N THR A 260 9.11 -18.67 -7.51
CA THR A 260 9.15 -20.05 -7.00
C THR A 260 10.07 -20.16 -5.80
N ILE A 261 11.31 -19.66 -5.90
CA ILE A 261 12.27 -19.60 -4.78
C ILE A 261 11.66 -18.83 -3.61
N THR A 262 10.97 -17.72 -3.89
CA THR A 262 10.31 -16.90 -2.86
C THR A 262 9.21 -17.69 -2.14
N ALA A 263 8.38 -18.43 -2.88
CA ALA A 263 7.29 -19.22 -2.30
C ALA A 263 7.82 -20.40 -1.48
N ASP A 264 8.88 -21.08 -1.92
CA ASP A 264 9.57 -22.12 -1.16
C ASP A 264 10.14 -21.57 0.16
N ALA A 265 10.81 -20.42 0.09
CA ALA A 265 11.37 -19.76 1.26
C ALA A 265 10.30 -19.30 2.27
N ILE A 266 9.14 -18.87 1.80
CA ILE A 266 8.01 -18.50 2.66
C ILE A 266 7.43 -19.76 3.32
N GLU A 267 7.26 -20.87 2.58
CA GLU A 267 6.81 -22.14 3.15
C GLU A 267 7.75 -22.63 4.24
N ASP A 268 9.06 -22.70 3.95
CA ASP A 268 10.11 -23.12 4.90
C ASP A 268 10.11 -22.24 6.17
N PHE A 269 9.91 -20.93 6.03
CA PHE A 269 9.84 -20.01 7.16
C PHE A 269 8.60 -20.23 8.02
N ILE A 270 7.45 -20.48 7.41
CA ILE A 270 6.19 -20.76 8.11
C ILE A 270 6.26 -22.09 8.87
N ASP A 271 7.01 -23.07 8.38
CA ASP A 271 7.12 -24.43 8.95
C ASP A 271 8.12 -24.54 10.13
N GLN A 272 8.90 -23.51 10.37
CA GLN A 272 9.79 -23.42 11.55
C GLN A 272 9.01 -23.09 12.82
#